data_ce35e5a837f328f7703f41dc7434b0a4
#
_entry.id   ce35e5a837f328f7703f41dc7434b0a4
#
_cell.length_a   1.000
_cell.length_b   1.000
_cell.length_c   1.000
_cell.angle_alpha   90.00
_cell.angle_beta   90.00
_cell.angle_gamma   90.00
#
_symmetry.space_group_name_H-M   'P 1'
#
loop_
_entity.id
_entity.type
_entity.pdbx_description
1 polymer ?
#
loop_
_entity_poly.entity_id
_entity_poly.type
_entity_poly.pdbx_seq_one_letter_code
_entity_poly.pdbx_strand_id
1 'polypeptide(L)'
;SKMNLPDNYNLEILKSKFGYKTFIKIYEDDDSYIINEEGLKLPPSEYYYTVEKGNTISFISKKFNISQTELLRLNNKKNKNLFIGERVKVKGYTPDIALSDSLFIIQYNEKKGVSNLMGEIILEPKYDGITNLDPNNLILIQGESFGNYCISESTVIEPNFLSIIKPFGKNQYLVENSEGKSLVKSNGDELVSKFQSIDYLND
;
A
#
# COMPACT_ATOMS: atom_id res chain seq x y z
N SER A 1 10.33 -4.81 -30.59
CA SER A 1 10.06 -3.47 -31.14
C SER A 1 10.68 -2.44 -30.22
N LYS A 2 11.54 -1.56 -30.79
CA LYS A 2 12.06 -0.42 -30.03
C LYS A 2 10.90 0.53 -29.75
N MET A 3 10.67 0.83 -28.47
CA MET A 3 9.73 1.87 -28.07
C MET A 3 10.38 3.23 -28.40
N ASN A 4 9.83 3.97 -29.36
CA ASN A 4 10.23 5.35 -29.62
C ASN A 4 9.54 6.23 -28.58
N LEU A 5 10.26 6.61 -27.53
CA LEU A 5 9.82 7.64 -26.60
C LEU A 5 10.17 9.01 -27.19
N PRO A 6 9.27 9.99 -27.14
CA PRO A 6 9.59 11.37 -27.51
C PRO A 6 10.73 11.96 -26.65
N ASP A 7 11.48 12.92 -27.19
CA ASP A 7 12.73 13.44 -26.60
C ASP A 7 12.59 14.18 -25.26
N ASN A 8 11.38 14.35 -24.71
CA ASN A 8 11.08 15.20 -23.52
C ASN A 8 10.49 14.43 -22.33
N TYR A 9 10.62 13.09 -22.27
CA TYR A 9 10.11 12.32 -21.12
C TYR A 9 11.14 12.17 -20.03
N ASN A 10 10.72 12.45 -18.79
CA ASN A 10 11.44 12.03 -17.59
C ASN A 10 11.10 10.57 -17.31
N LEU A 11 12.12 9.75 -17.10
CA LEU A 11 12.01 8.33 -16.81
C LEU A 11 12.60 8.01 -15.45
N GLU A 12 11.95 7.14 -14.71
CA GLU A 12 12.47 6.57 -13.47
C GLU A 12 12.44 5.05 -13.55
N ILE A 13 13.56 4.41 -13.20
CA ILE A 13 13.65 2.94 -13.15
C ILE A 13 13.25 2.49 -11.75
N LEU A 14 12.19 1.69 -11.69
CA LEU A 14 11.69 1.12 -10.45
C LEU A 14 12.16 -0.32 -10.32
N LYS A 15 12.95 -0.59 -9.27
CA LYS A 15 13.38 -1.95 -8.90
C LYS A 15 13.13 -2.15 -7.42
N SER A 16 12.58 -3.28 -7.05
CA SER A 16 12.49 -3.64 -5.64
C SER A 16 13.80 -4.27 -5.17
N LYS A 17 14.05 -4.20 -3.84
CA LYS A 17 15.20 -4.87 -3.21
C LYS A 17 15.16 -6.39 -3.38
N PHE A 18 13.97 -6.97 -3.47
CA PHE A 18 13.73 -8.41 -3.50
C PHE A 18 13.05 -8.89 -4.80
N GLY A 19 12.90 -8.01 -5.79
CA GLY A 19 12.32 -8.33 -7.08
C GLY A 19 13.38 -8.57 -8.16
N TYR A 20 12.99 -9.29 -9.20
CA TYR A 20 13.80 -9.54 -10.39
C TYR A 20 13.36 -8.69 -11.57
N LYS A 21 12.09 -8.23 -11.57
CA LYS A 21 11.52 -7.41 -12.66
C LYS A 21 11.94 -5.96 -12.54
N THR A 22 12.05 -5.34 -13.71
CA THR A 22 12.29 -3.90 -13.84
C THR A 22 11.02 -3.24 -14.37
N PHE A 23 10.63 -2.14 -13.75
CA PHE A 23 9.53 -1.31 -14.22
C PHE A 23 10.07 0.09 -14.54
N ILE A 24 9.42 0.78 -15.46
CA ILE A 24 9.78 2.13 -15.84
C ILE A 24 8.59 3.02 -15.59
N LYS A 25 8.77 4.02 -14.72
CA LYS A 25 7.80 5.10 -14.52
C LYS A 25 8.09 6.19 -15.53
N ILE A 26 7.08 6.57 -16.27
CA ILE A 26 7.12 7.60 -17.31
C ILE A 26 6.31 8.78 -16.81
N TYR A 27 6.92 9.95 -16.82
CA TYR A 27 6.27 11.22 -16.45
C TYR A 27 5.87 11.95 -17.72
N GLU A 28 4.61 12.34 -17.82
CA GLU A 28 4.01 13.04 -18.95
C GLU A 28 3.22 14.24 -18.42
N ASP A 29 3.78 15.43 -18.54
CA ASP A 29 3.25 16.67 -17.96
C ASP A 29 2.95 16.51 -16.46
N ASP A 30 1.69 16.64 -16.03
CA ASP A 30 1.24 16.51 -14.64
C ASP A 30 0.81 15.07 -14.27
N ASP A 31 1.00 14.10 -15.17
CA ASP A 31 0.61 12.70 -14.97
C ASP A 31 1.83 11.78 -15.01
N SER A 32 1.64 10.54 -14.60
CA SER A 32 2.66 9.49 -14.72
C SER A 32 2.01 8.12 -14.84
N TYR A 33 2.73 7.21 -15.47
CA TYR A 33 2.31 5.81 -15.57
C TYR A 33 3.51 4.88 -15.54
N ILE A 34 3.27 3.61 -15.24
CA ILE A 34 4.31 2.59 -15.19
C ILE A 34 4.12 1.61 -16.34
N ILE A 35 5.23 1.21 -16.95
CA ILE A 35 5.28 0.11 -17.91
C ILE A 35 6.16 -1.01 -17.37
N ASN A 36 5.86 -2.24 -17.77
CA ASN A 36 6.69 -3.40 -17.49
C ASN A 36 7.81 -3.57 -18.55
N GLU A 37 8.62 -4.61 -18.43
CA GLU A 37 9.72 -4.93 -19.36
C GLU A 37 9.25 -5.20 -20.81
N GLU A 38 7.99 -5.58 -20.98
CA GLU A 38 7.37 -5.80 -22.30
C GLU A 38 6.82 -4.51 -22.91
N GLY A 39 6.89 -3.40 -22.17
CA GLY A 39 6.33 -2.10 -22.57
C GLY A 39 4.83 -1.99 -22.35
N LEU A 40 4.23 -2.91 -21.62
CA LEU A 40 2.80 -2.87 -21.31
C LEU A 40 2.56 -1.91 -20.14
N LYS A 41 1.62 -0.97 -20.33
CA LYS A 41 1.20 -0.03 -19.29
C LYS A 41 0.45 -0.77 -18.18
N LEU A 42 0.89 -0.57 -16.93
CA LEU A 42 0.17 -1.08 -15.77
C LEU A 42 -1.10 -0.24 -15.53
N PRO A 43 -2.21 -0.87 -15.13
CA PRO A 43 -3.42 -0.14 -14.81
C PRO A 43 -3.19 0.72 -13.56
N PRO A 44 -3.81 1.92 -13.46
CA PRO A 44 -3.83 2.68 -12.24
C PRO A 44 -4.62 1.93 -11.16
N SER A 45 -4.21 2.08 -9.91
CA SER A 45 -4.96 1.52 -8.79
C SER A 45 -6.26 2.28 -8.60
N GLU A 46 -7.38 1.58 -8.48
CA GLU A 46 -8.69 2.18 -8.31
C GLU A 46 -9.12 2.12 -6.84
N TYR A 47 -9.41 3.27 -6.27
CA TYR A 47 -9.89 3.34 -4.89
C TYR A 47 -11.39 3.63 -4.86
N TYR A 48 -12.12 2.75 -4.17
CA TYR A 48 -13.57 2.84 -4.01
C TYR A 48 -13.92 3.09 -2.55
N TYR A 49 -14.77 4.09 -2.34
CA TYR A 49 -15.37 4.38 -1.04
C TYR A 49 -16.77 3.76 -0.96
N THR A 50 -17.04 3.01 0.10
CA THR A 50 -18.39 2.49 0.36
C THR A 50 -19.23 3.56 1.06
N VAL A 51 -20.36 3.90 0.46
CA VAL A 51 -21.26 4.94 0.95
C VAL A 51 -21.96 4.47 2.23
N GLU A 52 -21.82 5.27 3.29
CA GLU A 52 -22.45 5.05 4.59
C GLU A 52 -23.67 5.99 4.78
N LYS A 53 -24.50 5.71 5.79
CA LYS A 53 -25.65 6.55 6.14
C LYS A 53 -25.22 8.00 6.41
N GLY A 54 -25.83 8.94 5.75
CA GLY A 54 -25.54 10.38 5.87
C GLY A 54 -24.42 10.89 4.95
N ASN A 55 -23.76 10.02 4.19
CA ASN A 55 -22.78 10.46 3.22
C ASN A 55 -23.46 11.18 2.04
N THR A 56 -22.79 12.23 1.56
CA THR A 56 -23.19 13.00 0.37
C THR A 56 -22.02 13.12 -0.60
N ILE A 57 -22.27 13.45 -1.85
CA ILE A 57 -21.22 13.77 -2.84
C ILE A 57 -20.29 14.86 -2.30
N SER A 58 -20.81 15.90 -1.63
CA SER A 58 -20.00 16.95 -1.01
C SER A 58 -19.10 16.43 0.12
N PHE A 59 -19.60 15.53 0.95
CA PHE A 59 -18.81 14.89 2.01
C PHE A 59 -17.65 14.06 1.43
N ILE A 60 -17.97 13.17 0.47
CA ILE A 60 -16.96 12.31 -0.16
C ILE A 60 -15.94 13.14 -0.92
N SER A 61 -16.39 14.15 -1.66
CA SER A 61 -15.53 15.10 -2.39
C SER A 61 -14.52 15.78 -1.46
N LYS A 62 -14.95 16.28 -0.30
CA LYS A 62 -14.06 16.88 0.70
C LYS A 62 -13.12 15.85 1.33
N LYS A 63 -13.64 14.68 1.71
CA LYS A 63 -12.87 13.60 2.36
C LYS A 63 -11.70 13.15 1.50
N PHE A 64 -11.89 13.07 0.17
CA PHE A 64 -10.88 12.59 -0.77
C PHE A 64 -10.21 13.70 -1.59
N ASN A 65 -10.39 14.95 -1.21
CA ASN A 65 -9.81 16.11 -1.90
C ASN A 65 -9.97 16.05 -3.43
N ILE A 66 -11.18 15.73 -3.88
CA ILE A 66 -11.57 15.65 -5.28
C ILE A 66 -12.76 16.57 -5.53
N SER A 67 -12.84 17.23 -6.68
CA SER A 67 -14.00 18.08 -6.98
C SER A 67 -15.28 17.22 -7.14
N GLN A 68 -16.44 17.80 -6.78
CA GLN A 68 -17.72 17.09 -6.97
C GLN A 68 -17.96 16.72 -8.44
N THR A 69 -17.56 17.59 -9.37
CA THR A 69 -17.67 17.33 -10.81
C THR A 69 -16.84 16.13 -11.23
N GLU A 70 -15.58 16.06 -10.76
CA GLU A 70 -14.71 14.94 -11.07
C GLU A 70 -15.18 13.64 -10.42
N LEU A 71 -15.66 13.69 -9.17
CA LEU A 71 -16.24 12.54 -8.49
C LEU A 71 -17.45 11.98 -9.26
N LEU A 72 -18.34 12.83 -9.77
CA LEU A 72 -19.46 12.43 -10.61
C LEU A 72 -18.99 11.84 -11.94
N ARG A 73 -17.98 12.46 -12.57
CA ARG A 73 -17.39 11.99 -13.84
C ARG A 73 -16.78 10.60 -13.71
N LEU A 74 -15.97 10.37 -12.66
CA LEU A 74 -15.34 9.06 -12.39
C LEU A 74 -16.36 7.93 -12.22
N ASN A 75 -17.58 8.27 -11.78
CA ASN A 75 -18.63 7.29 -11.50
C ASN A 75 -19.74 7.28 -12.55
N ASN A 76 -19.56 8.00 -13.66
CA ASN A 76 -20.59 8.14 -14.71
C ASN A 76 -21.95 8.61 -14.17
N LYS A 77 -21.96 9.39 -13.06
CA LYS A 77 -23.18 9.87 -12.43
C LYS A 77 -23.65 11.18 -13.04
N LYS A 78 -24.94 11.23 -13.40
CA LYS A 78 -25.62 12.44 -13.91
C LYS A 78 -26.19 13.30 -12.79
N ASN A 79 -26.32 12.77 -11.58
CA ASN A 79 -26.86 13.44 -10.41
C ASN A 79 -26.07 13.09 -9.14
N LYS A 80 -26.39 13.78 -8.03
CA LYS A 80 -25.68 13.63 -6.74
C LYS A 80 -26.26 12.54 -5.83
N ASN A 81 -27.15 11.68 -6.33
CA ASN A 81 -27.78 10.64 -5.53
C ASN A 81 -26.78 9.53 -5.21
N LEU A 82 -26.75 9.13 -3.95
CA LEU A 82 -25.94 8.03 -3.41
C LEU A 82 -26.86 7.05 -2.68
N PHE A 83 -26.52 5.77 -2.76
CA PHE A 83 -27.21 4.71 -2.03
C PHE A 83 -26.27 4.15 -0.96
N ILE A 84 -26.81 3.84 0.23
CA ILE A 84 -26.02 3.18 1.29
C ILE A 84 -25.50 1.85 0.77
N GLY A 85 -24.21 1.56 0.96
CA GLY A 85 -23.54 0.39 0.43
C GLY A 85 -23.03 0.54 -1.01
N GLU A 86 -23.36 1.63 -1.71
CA GLU A 86 -22.82 1.90 -3.04
C GLU A 86 -21.29 2.08 -2.98
N ARG A 87 -20.57 1.46 -3.91
CA ARG A 87 -19.12 1.68 -4.09
C ARG A 87 -18.91 2.83 -5.08
N VAL A 88 -18.32 3.90 -4.59
CA VAL A 88 -18.03 5.10 -5.38
C VAL A 88 -16.54 5.17 -5.63
N LYS A 89 -16.12 5.18 -6.90
CA LYS A 89 -14.73 5.40 -7.28
C LYS A 89 -14.34 6.83 -6.94
N VAL A 90 -13.34 6.98 -6.08
CA VAL A 90 -12.92 8.31 -5.59
C VAL A 90 -11.61 8.78 -6.17
N LYS A 91 -10.72 7.87 -6.56
CA LYS A 91 -9.45 8.20 -7.23
C LYS A 91 -8.83 6.96 -7.89
N GLY A 92 -8.01 7.20 -8.92
CA GLY A 92 -7.00 6.27 -9.38
C GLY A 92 -5.63 6.69 -8.80
N TYR A 93 -4.78 5.75 -8.46
CA TYR A 93 -3.40 5.99 -8.04
C TYR A 93 -2.45 5.40 -9.06
N THR A 94 -1.41 6.15 -9.41
CA THR A 94 -0.29 5.58 -10.12
C THR A 94 0.64 4.94 -9.09
N PRO A 95 1.05 3.68 -9.28
CA PRO A 95 2.08 3.08 -8.45
C PRO A 95 3.35 3.94 -8.45
N ASP A 96 4.07 3.98 -7.33
CA ASP A 96 5.23 4.86 -7.16
C ASP A 96 6.54 4.08 -7.01
N ILE A 97 6.59 3.13 -6.09
CA ILE A 97 7.79 2.36 -5.76
C ILE A 97 7.47 0.87 -5.87
N ALA A 98 8.31 0.11 -6.58
CA ALA A 98 8.19 -1.34 -6.61
C ALA A 98 8.70 -1.96 -5.30
N LEU A 99 7.83 -2.64 -4.56
CA LEU A 99 8.16 -3.40 -3.36
C LEU A 99 8.61 -4.83 -3.69
N SER A 100 8.02 -5.41 -4.73
CA SER A 100 8.37 -6.72 -5.26
C SER A 100 8.07 -6.76 -6.77
N ASP A 101 8.19 -7.92 -7.39
CA ASP A 101 7.79 -8.13 -8.79
C ASP A 101 6.28 -7.99 -9.04
N SER A 102 5.48 -7.81 -8.01
CA SER A 102 4.02 -7.76 -8.08
C SER A 102 3.36 -6.71 -7.19
N LEU A 103 4.11 -6.03 -6.31
CA LEU A 103 3.57 -5.06 -5.36
C LEU A 103 4.24 -3.70 -5.50
N PHE A 104 3.45 -2.66 -5.39
CA PHE A 104 3.87 -1.27 -5.48
C PHE A 104 3.33 -0.44 -4.34
N ILE A 105 4.11 0.55 -3.90
CA ILE A 105 3.61 1.64 -3.06
C ILE A 105 2.72 2.54 -3.91
N ILE A 106 1.57 2.88 -3.35
CA ILE A 106 0.68 3.95 -3.82
C ILE A 106 0.60 5.02 -2.76
N GLN A 107 0.41 6.28 -3.16
CA GLN A 107 0.37 7.41 -2.22
C GLN A 107 -0.89 8.24 -2.39
N TYR A 108 -1.46 8.69 -1.25
CA TYR A 108 -2.56 9.65 -1.19
C TYR A 108 -2.46 10.52 0.06
N ASN A 109 -2.50 11.86 -0.10
CA ASN A 109 -2.37 12.81 1.00
C ASN A 109 -1.19 12.46 1.94
N GLU A 110 -0.01 12.24 1.37
CA GLU A 110 1.22 11.87 2.08
C GLU A 110 1.19 10.48 2.76
N LYS A 111 0.03 9.80 2.75
CA LYS A 111 -0.10 8.43 3.27
C LYS A 111 0.16 7.41 2.17
N LYS A 112 0.78 6.31 2.58
CA LYS A 112 1.18 5.20 1.70
C LYS A 112 0.26 4.00 1.88
N GLY A 113 0.00 3.33 0.77
CA GLY A 113 -0.69 2.05 0.68
C GLY A 113 0.06 1.11 -0.26
N VAL A 114 -0.52 -0.02 -0.57
CA VAL A 114 0.05 -1.02 -1.49
C VAL A 114 -0.99 -1.43 -2.52
N SER A 115 -0.57 -1.53 -3.77
CA SER A 115 -1.35 -2.15 -4.85
C SER A 115 -0.57 -3.27 -5.52
N ASN A 116 -1.30 -4.14 -6.23
CA ASN A 116 -0.70 -5.17 -7.07
C ASN A 116 -0.58 -4.73 -8.55
N LEU A 117 -0.02 -5.61 -9.40
CA LEU A 117 0.12 -5.40 -10.84
C LEU A 117 -1.21 -5.17 -11.57
N MET A 118 -2.32 -5.65 -11.03
CA MET A 118 -3.66 -5.50 -11.61
C MET A 118 -4.35 -4.19 -11.17
N GLY A 119 -3.66 -3.35 -10.38
CA GLY A 119 -4.22 -2.12 -9.83
C GLY A 119 -5.15 -2.33 -8.64
N GLU A 120 -5.24 -3.55 -8.09
CA GLU A 120 -6.02 -3.81 -6.89
C GLU A 120 -5.31 -3.28 -5.66
N ILE A 121 -6.05 -2.60 -4.78
CA ILE A 121 -5.52 -2.08 -3.52
C ILE A 121 -5.46 -3.21 -2.50
N ILE A 122 -4.24 -3.54 -2.08
CA ILE A 122 -3.94 -4.54 -1.06
C ILE A 122 -3.95 -3.90 0.34
N LEU A 123 -3.33 -2.73 0.48
CA LEU A 123 -3.37 -1.91 1.69
C LEU A 123 -3.80 -0.50 1.32
N GLU A 124 -4.83 0.00 2.00
CA GLU A 124 -5.29 1.38 1.80
C GLU A 124 -4.22 2.40 2.20
N PRO A 125 -4.15 3.56 1.51
CA PRO A 125 -3.22 4.63 1.86
C PRO A 125 -3.56 5.25 3.22
N LYS A 126 -3.00 4.71 4.30
CA LYS A 126 -3.17 5.20 5.68
C LYS A 126 -1.86 5.27 6.47
N TYR A 127 -0.80 4.67 5.99
CA TYR A 127 0.49 4.58 6.67
C TYR A 127 1.41 5.75 6.30
N ASP A 128 2.26 6.19 7.23
CA ASP A 128 3.28 7.23 6.97
C ASP A 128 4.44 6.67 6.15
N GLY A 129 4.75 5.40 6.35
CA GLY A 129 5.80 4.69 5.64
C GLY A 129 5.47 3.22 5.41
N ILE A 130 5.97 2.68 4.29
CA ILE A 130 5.96 1.24 4.02
C ILE A 130 7.31 0.90 3.42
N THR A 131 7.95 -0.15 3.93
CA THR A 131 9.23 -0.64 3.43
C THR A 131 9.35 -2.15 3.54
N ASN A 132 10.23 -2.75 2.76
CA ASN A 132 10.49 -4.19 2.85
C ASN A 132 11.30 -4.53 4.10
N LEU A 133 10.83 -5.49 4.88
CA LEU A 133 11.62 -6.19 5.90
C LEU A 133 12.40 -7.34 5.26
N ASP A 134 11.69 -8.20 4.53
CA ASP A 134 12.20 -9.34 3.77
C ASP A 134 11.29 -9.59 2.54
N PRO A 135 11.54 -10.65 1.72
CA PRO A 135 10.71 -10.93 0.54
C PRO A 135 9.21 -11.16 0.80
N ASN A 136 8.85 -11.56 2.03
CA ASN A 136 7.47 -11.88 2.41
C ASN A 136 6.83 -10.87 3.36
N ASN A 137 7.59 -9.89 3.85
CA ASN A 137 7.14 -8.98 4.91
C ASN A 137 7.41 -7.53 4.59
N LEU A 138 6.37 -6.71 4.79
CA LEU A 138 6.47 -5.25 4.75
C LEU A 138 6.32 -4.67 6.15
N ILE A 139 7.19 -3.76 6.52
CA ILE A 139 7.03 -2.91 7.70
C ILE A 139 6.05 -1.80 7.37
N LEU A 140 5.06 -1.64 8.22
CA LEU A 140 4.07 -0.57 8.20
C LEU A 140 4.42 0.43 9.28
N ILE A 141 4.46 1.73 8.96
CA ILE A 141 4.88 2.79 9.86
C ILE A 141 3.74 3.78 10.02
N GLN A 142 3.39 4.12 11.28
CA GLN A 142 2.41 5.16 11.60
C GLN A 142 2.88 5.92 12.85
N GLY A 143 3.28 7.19 12.66
CA GLY A 143 3.99 7.96 13.69
C GLY A 143 5.28 7.25 14.08
N GLU A 144 5.44 6.96 15.37
CA GLU A 144 6.57 6.23 15.93
C GLU A 144 6.30 4.72 16.10
N SER A 145 5.16 4.24 15.60
CA SER A 145 4.73 2.85 15.73
C SER A 145 4.96 2.05 14.47
N PHE A 146 5.28 0.78 14.65
CA PHE A 146 5.56 -0.18 13.59
C PHE A 146 4.54 -1.32 13.61
N GLY A 147 4.19 -1.77 12.42
CA GLY A 147 3.38 -2.94 12.16
C GLY A 147 3.99 -3.79 11.06
N ASN A 148 3.31 -4.83 10.66
CA ASN A 148 3.77 -5.75 9.59
C ASN A 148 2.62 -6.16 8.67
N TYR A 149 2.93 -6.33 7.39
CA TYR A 149 2.09 -7.02 6.43
C TYR A 149 2.80 -8.27 5.93
N CYS A 150 2.21 -9.44 6.19
CA CYS A 150 2.69 -10.72 5.68
C CYS A 150 2.07 -10.97 4.29
N ILE A 151 2.88 -10.96 3.24
CA ILE A 151 2.44 -11.05 1.84
C ILE A 151 1.79 -12.41 1.57
N SER A 152 2.42 -13.51 1.97
CA SER A 152 1.94 -14.86 1.68
C SER A 152 0.62 -15.22 2.37
N GLU A 153 0.32 -14.59 3.51
CA GLU A 153 -0.90 -14.86 4.28
C GLU A 153 -1.95 -13.75 4.14
N SER A 154 -1.56 -12.63 3.51
CA SER A 154 -2.40 -11.43 3.41
C SER A 154 -2.90 -10.94 4.78
N THR A 155 -2.05 -11.05 5.82
CA THR A 155 -2.38 -10.65 7.19
C THR A 155 -1.66 -9.38 7.59
N VAL A 156 -2.33 -8.56 8.40
CA VAL A 156 -1.83 -7.28 8.90
C VAL A 156 -1.68 -7.32 10.42
N ILE A 157 -0.52 -6.92 10.90
CA ILE A 157 -0.31 -6.45 12.27
C ILE A 157 -0.30 -4.93 12.19
N GLU A 158 -1.32 -4.28 12.73
CA GLU A 158 -1.42 -2.81 12.70
C GLU A 158 -0.28 -2.17 13.51
N PRO A 159 0.16 -0.95 13.13
CA PRO A 159 1.24 -0.24 13.82
C PRO A 159 0.87 0.12 15.27
N ASN A 160 1.38 -0.64 16.23
CA ASN A 160 1.22 -0.43 17.68
C ASN A 160 2.45 -0.88 18.50
N PHE A 161 3.53 -1.24 17.84
CA PHE A 161 4.78 -1.65 18.47
C PHE A 161 5.87 -0.59 18.27
N LEU A 162 6.84 -0.52 19.20
CA LEU A 162 8.02 0.34 19.09
C LEU A 162 8.99 -0.17 18.02
N SER A 163 8.97 -1.48 17.76
CA SER A 163 9.72 -2.09 16.67
C SER A 163 9.13 -3.43 16.24
N ILE A 164 9.35 -3.79 14.97
CA ILE A 164 9.26 -5.18 14.49
C ILE A 164 10.69 -5.68 14.37
N ILE A 165 11.14 -6.46 15.33
CA ILE A 165 12.54 -6.84 15.44
C ILE A 165 12.93 -7.82 14.35
N LYS A 166 12.13 -8.87 14.16
CA LYS A 166 12.30 -9.84 13.07
C LYS A 166 11.19 -10.88 13.00
N PRO A 167 11.01 -11.53 11.83
CA PRO A 167 10.29 -12.78 11.75
C PRO A 167 10.97 -13.85 12.63
N PHE A 168 10.18 -14.63 13.35
CA PHE A 168 10.63 -15.71 14.22
C PHE A 168 9.88 -17.00 13.83
N GLY A 169 10.53 -17.85 13.05
CA GLY A 169 9.86 -19.03 12.49
C GLY A 169 8.79 -18.65 11.43
N LYS A 170 7.89 -19.59 11.17
CA LYS A 170 6.81 -19.38 10.19
C LYS A 170 5.69 -18.59 10.83
N ASN A 171 5.38 -17.41 10.25
CA ASN A 171 4.24 -16.57 10.62
C ASN A 171 4.24 -16.08 12.08
N GLN A 172 5.41 -15.91 12.66
CA GLN A 172 5.62 -15.38 13.99
C GLN A 172 6.63 -14.24 13.94
N TYR A 173 6.41 -13.23 14.78
CA TYR A 173 7.22 -12.03 14.80
C TYR A 173 7.64 -11.66 16.21
N LEU A 174 8.89 -11.34 16.37
CA LEU A 174 9.40 -10.73 17.56
C LEU A 174 9.16 -9.22 17.47
N VAL A 175 8.38 -8.70 18.38
CA VAL A 175 7.99 -7.28 18.47
C VAL A 175 8.41 -6.70 19.81
N GLU A 176 8.46 -5.37 19.90
CA GLU A 176 8.78 -4.65 21.12
C GLU A 176 7.74 -3.58 21.39
N ASN A 177 7.32 -3.46 22.64
CA ASN A 177 6.48 -2.39 23.14
C ASN A 177 7.10 -1.78 24.41
N SER A 178 6.43 -0.81 25.04
CA SER A 178 6.93 -0.14 26.27
C SER A 178 7.07 -1.07 27.48
N GLU A 179 6.46 -2.25 27.46
CA GLU A 179 6.48 -3.22 28.55
C GLU A 179 7.53 -4.33 28.34
N GLY A 180 8.14 -4.40 27.15
CA GLY A 180 9.15 -5.38 26.79
C GLY A 180 8.91 -6.01 25.43
N LYS A 181 9.49 -7.18 25.21
CA LYS A 181 9.38 -7.93 23.96
C LYS A 181 8.27 -8.96 24.03
N SER A 182 7.63 -9.19 22.91
CA SER A 182 6.58 -10.20 22.74
C SER A 182 6.78 -11.00 21.46
N LEU A 183 6.33 -12.24 21.47
CA LEU A 183 6.20 -13.06 20.28
C LEU A 183 4.73 -13.05 19.85
N VAL A 184 4.46 -12.63 18.62
CA VAL A 184 3.11 -12.52 18.06
C VAL A 184 2.98 -13.33 16.77
N LYS A 185 1.75 -13.77 16.45
CA LYS A 185 1.42 -14.35 15.14
C LYS A 185 1.29 -13.28 14.07
N SER A 186 1.19 -13.68 12.81
CA SER A 186 0.96 -12.81 11.64
C SER A 186 -0.32 -11.98 11.70
N ASN A 187 -1.31 -12.39 12.49
CA ASN A 187 -2.55 -11.67 12.73
C ASN A 187 -2.49 -10.76 13.98
N GLY A 188 -1.35 -10.69 14.67
CA GLY A 188 -1.15 -9.88 15.87
C GLY A 188 -1.47 -10.57 17.19
N ASP A 189 -2.01 -11.81 17.18
CA ASP A 189 -2.27 -12.55 18.40
C ASP A 189 -0.98 -12.83 19.16
N GLU A 190 -0.96 -12.47 20.45
CA GLU A 190 0.20 -12.68 21.29
C GLU A 190 0.35 -14.14 21.68
N LEU A 191 1.55 -14.70 21.49
CA LEU A 191 1.91 -16.06 21.89
C LEU A 191 2.67 -16.08 23.22
N VAL A 192 3.59 -15.15 23.38
CA VAL A 192 4.40 -14.97 24.59
C VAL A 192 4.62 -13.48 24.80
N SER A 193 4.45 -13.00 26.02
CA SER A 193 4.57 -11.59 26.35
C SER A 193 5.60 -11.31 27.43
N LYS A 194 6.10 -10.06 27.41
CA LYS A 194 6.85 -9.43 28.49
C LYS A 194 8.15 -10.12 28.87
N PHE A 195 8.93 -10.55 27.89
CA PHE A 195 10.29 -11.04 28.15
C PHE A 195 11.35 -9.98 27.84
N GLN A 196 12.46 -10.04 28.56
CA GLN A 196 13.56 -9.06 28.44
C GLN A 196 14.56 -9.44 27.34
N SER A 197 14.81 -10.75 27.16
CA SER A 197 15.74 -11.26 26.17
C SER A 197 15.26 -12.59 25.57
N ILE A 198 15.73 -12.88 24.38
CA ILE A 198 15.62 -14.20 23.75
C ILE A 198 17.04 -14.69 23.47
N ASP A 199 17.38 -15.82 24.03
CA ASP A 199 18.59 -16.54 23.66
C ASP A 199 18.26 -17.54 22.54
N TYR A 200 19.00 -17.45 21.43
CA TYR A 200 18.91 -18.43 20.37
C TYR A 200 19.73 -19.65 20.81
N LEU A 201 19.09 -20.78 21.00
CA LEU A 201 19.78 -22.06 21.07
C LEU A 201 20.21 -22.34 19.63
N ASN A 202 21.52 -22.16 19.36
CA ASN A 202 22.11 -22.65 18.11
C ASN A 202 22.23 -24.17 18.25
N ASP A 203 21.49 -24.91 17.42
CA ASP A 203 21.74 -26.32 17.16
C ASP A 203 22.89 -26.49 16.17
#